data_7b04c33dddfb7824bb5073d3cdd3d198
#
_entry.id   7b04c33dddfb7824bb5073d3cdd3d198
#
_cell.length_a   1.000
_cell.length_b   1.000
_cell.length_c   1.000
_cell.angle_alpha   90.00
_cell.angle_beta   90.00
_cell.angle_gamma   90.00
#
_symmetry.space_group_name_H-M   'P 1'
#
loop_
_entity.id
_entity.type
_entity.pdbx_description
1 polymer ?
#
loop_
_entity_poly.entity_id
_entity_poly.type
_entity_poly.pdbx_seq_one_letter_code
_entity_poly.pdbx_strand_id
1 'polypeptide(L)'
;MAVCIVLAHPDRASLSYQIFHETAAILEARGETVHRQDLHGDEFDPVMPLDELKRRMSLDPHVSRYARELGESSHIIVIHPDWWAGPPAILKGWVDRIFRPGTAYDEIHDFPGDDPEFIPLLSEKRVSIVALSYRDVSSRTLKAFWRDTVFAWCGVKKFTLYHLKDIVGKNANEISDWKRNSVHSLTDNTM
;
A
#
# COMPACT_ATOMS: atom_id res chain seq x y z
N MET A 1 4.17 17.78 3.16
CA MET A 1 4.07 16.71 2.14
C MET A 1 2.88 15.83 2.51
N ALA A 2 2.18 15.23 1.55
CA ALA A 2 1.09 14.29 1.88
C ALA A 2 1.58 12.84 1.79
N VAL A 3 1.19 12.01 2.77
CA VAL A 3 1.56 10.60 2.88
C VAL A 3 0.30 9.76 3.03
N CYS A 4 0.13 8.74 2.19
CA CYS A 4 -0.92 7.76 2.32
C CYS A 4 -0.37 6.52 3.04
N ILE A 5 -0.98 6.14 4.17
CA ILE A 5 -0.62 4.93 4.91
C ILE A 5 -1.79 3.97 4.89
N VAL A 6 -1.58 2.80 4.32
CA VAL A 6 -2.58 1.73 4.17
C VAL A 6 -2.28 0.60 5.13
N LEU A 7 -3.25 0.20 5.93
CA LEU A 7 -3.16 -0.92 6.87
C LEU A 7 -4.13 -2.03 6.48
N ALA A 8 -3.61 -3.25 6.39
CA ALA A 8 -4.43 -4.45 6.15
C ALA A 8 -4.21 -5.50 7.25
N HIS A 9 -4.69 -5.24 8.45
CA HIS A 9 -4.63 -6.21 9.56
C HIS A 9 -5.90 -6.13 10.41
N PRO A 10 -6.61 -7.26 10.68
CA PRO A 10 -7.86 -7.26 11.44
C PRO A 10 -7.67 -7.05 12.95
N ASP A 11 -6.48 -7.38 13.48
CA ASP A 11 -6.20 -7.28 14.90
C ASP A 11 -5.52 -5.94 15.24
N ARG A 12 -6.21 -5.14 16.05
CA ARG A 12 -5.72 -3.84 16.56
C ARG A 12 -4.56 -3.96 17.55
N ALA A 13 -4.30 -5.14 18.12
CA ALA A 13 -3.14 -5.38 18.97
C ALA A 13 -1.89 -5.81 18.20
N SER A 14 -2.00 -6.00 16.86
CA SER A 14 -0.92 -6.47 16.01
C SER A 14 0.25 -5.51 15.90
N LEU A 15 1.42 -6.05 15.57
CA LEU A 15 2.61 -5.24 15.26
C LEU A 15 2.36 -4.33 14.03
N SER A 16 1.60 -4.79 13.02
CA SER A 16 1.20 -3.96 11.88
C SER A 16 0.45 -2.71 12.30
N TYR A 17 -0.49 -2.87 13.24
CA TYR A 17 -1.28 -1.75 13.77
C TYR A 17 -0.41 -0.76 14.56
N GLN A 18 0.54 -1.26 15.37
CA GLN A 18 1.48 -0.40 16.08
C GLN A 18 2.34 0.43 15.12
N ILE A 19 2.91 -0.21 14.08
CA ILE A 19 3.73 0.49 13.07
C ILE A 19 2.90 1.55 12.34
N PHE A 20 1.67 1.24 11.96
CA PHE A 20 0.75 2.18 11.31
C PHE A 20 0.53 3.43 12.15
N HIS A 21 0.18 3.27 13.43
CA HIS A 21 -0.11 4.39 14.32
C HIS A 21 1.14 5.20 14.69
N GLU A 22 2.25 4.54 14.97
CA GLU A 22 3.52 5.22 15.30
C GLU A 22 4.04 6.03 14.10
N THR A 23 4.01 5.44 12.90
CA THR A 23 4.42 6.14 11.68
C THR A 23 3.55 7.36 11.41
N ALA A 24 2.23 7.21 11.50
CA ALA A 24 1.30 8.31 11.29
C ALA A 24 1.49 9.43 12.31
N ALA A 25 1.61 9.10 13.60
CA ALA A 25 1.78 10.08 14.67
C ALA A 25 3.08 10.92 14.52
N ILE A 26 4.18 10.27 14.09
CA ILE A 26 5.45 10.96 13.87
C ILE A 26 5.35 11.93 12.67
N LEU A 27 4.73 11.50 11.58
CA LEU A 27 4.56 12.35 10.38
C LEU A 27 3.63 13.53 10.67
N GLU A 28 2.53 13.31 11.37
CA GLU A 28 1.61 14.37 11.81
C GLU A 28 2.28 15.37 12.75
N ALA A 29 3.10 14.90 13.69
CA ALA A 29 3.86 15.75 14.60
C ALA A 29 4.89 16.64 13.87
N ARG A 30 5.31 16.24 12.64
CA ARG A 30 6.18 17.02 11.75
C ARG A 30 5.40 17.97 10.83
N GLY A 31 4.07 18.04 10.95
CA GLY A 31 3.20 18.87 10.11
C GLY A 31 2.91 18.29 8.72
N GLU A 32 3.14 16.99 8.50
CA GLU A 32 2.77 16.31 7.27
C GLU A 32 1.26 16.03 7.25
N THR A 33 0.66 16.07 6.06
CA THR A 33 -0.70 15.59 5.86
C THR A 33 -0.67 14.08 5.76
N VAL A 34 -1.36 13.37 6.66
CA VAL A 34 -1.40 11.89 6.66
C VAL A 34 -2.80 11.40 6.35
N HIS A 35 -2.93 10.69 5.24
CA HIS A 35 -4.14 9.97 4.85
C HIS A 35 -4.05 8.54 5.40
N ARG A 36 -4.90 8.23 6.37
CA ARG A 36 -4.95 6.90 7.01
C ARG A 36 -6.04 6.05 6.38
N GLN A 37 -5.67 4.90 5.83
CA GLN A 37 -6.57 3.92 5.24
C GLN A 37 -6.46 2.61 6.03
N ASP A 38 -7.22 2.47 7.13
CA ASP A 38 -7.35 1.22 7.87
C ASP A 38 -8.44 0.36 7.22
N LEU A 39 -8.06 -0.56 6.35
CA LEU A 39 -9.02 -1.31 5.53
C LEU A 39 -10.01 -2.13 6.35
N HIS A 40 -9.59 -2.68 7.50
CA HIS A 40 -10.51 -3.40 8.40
C HIS A 40 -11.30 -2.45 9.29
N GLY A 41 -10.67 -1.38 9.78
CA GLY A 41 -11.31 -0.38 10.63
C GLY A 41 -12.39 0.41 9.89
N ASP A 42 -12.19 0.65 8.61
CA ASP A 42 -13.11 1.36 7.71
C ASP A 42 -14.14 0.42 7.03
N GLU A 43 -14.12 -0.89 7.35
CA GLU A 43 -15.00 -1.91 6.75
C GLU A 43 -14.95 -1.90 5.21
N PHE A 44 -13.75 -1.71 4.64
CA PHE A 44 -13.55 -1.65 3.20
C PHE A 44 -14.00 -2.95 2.53
N ASP A 45 -14.93 -2.86 1.57
CA ASP A 45 -15.34 -4.02 0.76
C ASP A 45 -14.26 -4.32 -0.31
N PRO A 46 -13.57 -5.47 -0.25
CA PRO A 46 -12.55 -5.83 -1.24
C PRO A 46 -13.11 -6.37 -2.55
N VAL A 47 -14.40 -6.68 -2.62
CA VAL A 47 -14.99 -7.34 -3.79
C VAL A 47 -15.38 -6.30 -4.84
N MET A 48 -14.80 -6.40 -6.03
CA MET A 48 -15.13 -5.54 -7.17
C MET A 48 -16.54 -5.84 -7.68
N PRO A 49 -17.52 -4.91 -7.58
CA PRO A 49 -18.85 -5.11 -8.15
C PRO A 49 -18.80 -5.07 -9.68
N LEU A 50 -19.66 -5.87 -10.32
CA LEU A 50 -19.76 -5.90 -11.78
C LEU A 50 -20.05 -4.52 -12.41
N ASP A 51 -20.87 -3.72 -11.74
CA ASP A 51 -21.21 -2.36 -12.20
C ASP A 51 -20.00 -1.42 -12.16
N GLU A 52 -19.16 -1.54 -11.12
CA GLU A 52 -17.93 -0.75 -11.00
C GLU A 52 -16.95 -1.11 -12.13
N LEU A 53 -16.80 -2.40 -12.41
CA LEU A 53 -15.97 -2.88 -13.52
C LEU A 53 -16.45 -2.36 -14.87
N LYS A 54 -17.77 -2.41 -15.14
CA LYS A 54 -18.35 -1.95 -16.41
C LYS A 54 -18.28 -0.43 -16.61
N ARG A 55 -18.48 0.33 -15.53
CA ARG A 55 -18.45 1.81 -15.58
C ARG A 55 -17.04 2.36 -15.51
N ARG A 56 -16.05 1.56 -15.14
CA ARG A 56 -14.67 1.97 -14.90
C ARG A 56 -14.54 3.07 -13.84
N MET A 57 -15.56 3.21 -12.99
CA MET A 57 -15.62 4.16 -11.87
C MET A 57 -16.39 3.54 -10.70
N SER A 58 -16.07 3.98 -9.48
CA SER A 58 -16.78 3.57 -8.27
C SER A 58 -17.70 4.68 -7.77
N LEU A 59 -18.87 4.28 -7.28
CA LEU A 59 -19.77 5.13 -6.48
C LEU A 59 -19.60 4.89 -4.98
N ASP A 60 -18.74 3.93 -4.61
CA ASP A 60 -18.40 3.66 -3.22
C ASP A 60 -17.60 4.84 -2.65
N PRO A 61 -18.06 5.47 -1.55
CA PRO A 61 -17.40 6.63 -0.97
C PRO A 61 -16.00 6.30 -0.42
N HIS A 62 -15.76 5.07 0.09
CA HIS A 62 -14.44 4.63 0.54
C HIS A 62 -13.46 4.53 -0.64
N VAL A 63 -13.88 3.91 -1.74
CA VAL A 63 -13.06 3.80 -2.95
C VAL A 63 -12.72 5.18 -3.51
N SER A 64 -13.71 6.07 -3.61
CA SER A 64 -13.50 7.43 -4.12
C SER A 64 -12.58 8.26 -3.22
N ARG A 65 -12.72 8.15 -1.91
CA ARG A 65 -11.84 8.78 -0.93
C ARG A 65 -10.41 8.24 -1.04
N TYR A 66 -10.23 6.94 -1.03
CA TYR A 66 -8.93 6.29 -1.06
C TYR A 66 -8.16 6.57 -2.36
N ALA A 67 -8.85 6.55 -3.51
CA ALA A 67 -8.27 6.91 -4.79
C ALA A 67 -7.74 8.35 -4.80
N ARG A 68 -8.53 9.31 -4.30
CA ARG A 68 -8.12 10.71 -4.17
C ARG A 68 -6.91 10.86 -3.25
N GLU A 69 -6.96 10.29 -2.05
CA GLU A 69 -5.89 10.34 -1.05
C GLU A 69 -4.58 9.74 -1.57
N LEU A 70 -4.66 8.63 -2.33
CA LEU A 70 -3.51 8.04 -3.02
C LEU A 70 -2.95 8.99 -4.08
N GLY A 71 -3.82 9.63 -4.86
CA GLY A 71 -3.42 10.61 -5.88
C GLY A 71 -2.73 11.84 -5.29
N GLU A 72 -3.20 12.37 -4.16
CA GLU A 72 -2.66 13.54 -3.46
C GLU A 72 -1.32 13.27 -2.76
N SER A 73 -1.01 12.00 -2.45
CA SER A 73 0.16 11.62 -1.68
C SER A 73 1.42 11.49 -2.53
N SER A 74 2.55 11.97 -2.03
CA SER A 74 3.88 11.76 -2.63
C SER A 74 4.57 10.50 -2.13
N HIS A 75 4.14 9.97 -0.99
CA HIS A 75 4.63 8.71 -0.42
C HIS A 75 3.45 7.80 -0.07
N ILE A 76 3.50 6.57 -0.55
CA ILE A 76 2.53 5.51 -0.27
C ILE A 76 3.22 4.47 0.61
N ILE A 77 2.71 4.24 1.81
CA ILE A 77 3.19 3.25 2.76
C ILE A 77 2.11 2.18 2.90
N VAL A 78 2.43 0.92 2.61
CA VAL A 78 1.48 -0.19 2.76
C VAL A 78 2.01 -1.15 3.82
N ILE A 79 1.20 -1.42 4.85
CA ILE A 79 1.56 -2.24 6.00
C ILE A 79 0.62 -3.45 6.07
N HIS A 80 1.18 -4.65 6.00
CA HIS A 80 0.38 -5.87 5.99
C HIS A 80 1.13 -7.09 6.53
N PRO A 81 0.43 -8.11 7.05
CA PRO A 81 1.02 -9.42 7.30
C PRO A 81 1.26 -10.14 5.98
N ASP A 82 2.28 -10.97 5.93
CA ASP A 82 2.50 -11.88 4.81
C ASP A 82 1.65 -13.15 5.02
N TRP A 83 0.60 -13.28 4.27
CA TRP A 83 -0.27 -14.46 4.27
C TRP A 83 -0.08 -15.27 2.98
N TRP A 84 0.53 -16.44 3.14
CA TRP A 84 0.80 -17.34 2.01
C TRP A 84 1.67 -16.71 0.91
N ALA A 85 2.72 -16.00 1.33
CA ALA A 85 3.67 -15.29 0.47
C ALA A 85 3.04 -14.15 -0.34
N GLY A 86 1.99 -13.52 0.17
CA GLY A 86 1.27 -12.42 -0.47
C GLY A 86 0.50 -11.53 0.49
N PRO A 87 -0.15 -10.49 -0.05
CA PRO A 87 -1.00 -9.61 0.74
C PRO A 87 -2.31 -10.31 1.14
N PRO A 88 -2.93 -9.91 2.28
CA PRO A 88 -4.27 -10.34 2.64
C PRO A 88 -5.31 -10.03 1.55
N ALA A 89 -6.39 -10.82 1.49
CA ALA A 89 -7.45 -10.67 0.49
C ALA A 89 -8.02 -9.25 0.44
N ILE A 90 -8.25 -8.61 1.59
CA ILE A 90 -8.74 -7.23 1.67
C ILE A 90 -7.79 -6.24 0.99
N LEU A 91 -6.47 -6.44 1.12
CA LEU A 91 -5.46 -5.58 0.50
C LEU A 91 -5.34 -5.84 -1.01
N LYS A 92 -5.51 -7.12 -1.44
CA LYS A 92 -5.58 -7.40 -2.87
C LYS A 92 -6.80 -6.74 -3.50
N GLY A 93 -7.96 -6.78 -2.83
CA GLY A 93 -9.16 -6.08 -3.29
C GLY A 93 -9.01 -4.55 -3.28
N TRP A 94 -8.24 -4.00 -2.33
CA TRP A 94 -7.87 -2.57 -2.36
C TRP A 94 -7.07 -2.25 -3.64
N VAL A 95 -6.07 -3.06 -4.00
CA VAL A 95 -5.37 -2.90 -5.29
C VAL A 95 -6.35 -2.96 -6.46
N ASP A 96 -7.22 -3.97 -6.50
CA ASP A 96 -8.16 -4.16 -7.62
C ASP A 96 -9.15 -3.01 -7.79
N ARG A 97 -9.59 -2.38 -6.69
CA ARG A 97 -10.59 -1.31 -6.71
C ARG A 97 -10.00 0.10 -6.78
N ILE A 98 -8.77 0.31 -6.33
CA ILE A 98 -8.14 1.64 -6.31
C ILE A 98 -7.21 1.84 -7.51
N PHE A 99 -6.46 0.80 -7.96
CA PHE A 99 -5.52 0.90 -9.06
C PHE A 99 -6.24 0.74 -10.40
N ARG A 100 -6.77 1.84 -10.90
CA ARG A 100 -7.59 1.90 -12.12
C ARG A 100 -7.28 3.15 -12.93
N PRO A 101 -7.82 3.27 -14.17
CA PRO A 101 -7.68 4.47 -14.99
C PRO A 101 -8.07 5.75 -14.23
N GLY A 102 -7.29 6.82 -14.40
CA GLY A 102 -7.45 8.08 -13.70
C GLY A 102 -6.94 8.11 -12.25
N THR A 103 -6.43 6.96 -11.70
CA THR A 103 -5.87 6.89 -10.34
C THR A 103 -4.41 6.43 -10.34
N ALA A 104 -4.13 5.24 -10.82
CA ALA A 104 -2.78 4.65 -10.81
C ALA A 104 -2.12 4.64 -12.19
N TYR A 105 -2.93 4.61 -13.21
CA TYR A 105 -2.54 4.71 -14.62
C TYR A 105 -3.67 5.38 -15.41
N ASP A 106 -3.41 5.70 -16.69
CA ASP A 106 -4.44 6.10 -17.63
C ASP A 106 -4.31 5.28 -18.92
N GLU A 107 -5.32 5.35 -19.77
CA GLU A 107 -5.37 4.63 -21.03
C GLU A 107 -5.74 5.62 -22.15
N ILE A 108 -4.90 5.70 -23.19
CA ILE A 108 -5.16 6.48 -24.39
C ILE A 108 -5.43 5.54 -25.53
N HIS A 109 -6.50 5.81 -26.27
CA HIS A 109 -6.84 5.15 -27.52
C HIS A 109 -6.80 6.19 -28.63
N ASP A 110 -5.94 6.03 -29.63
CA ASP A 110 -5.87 6.93 -30.78
C ASP A 110 -7.11 6.77 -31.66
N PHE A 111 -7.59 5.52 -31.83
CA PHE A 111 -8.82 5.20 -32.55
C PHE A 111 -9.64 4.14 -31.83
N PRO A 112 -10.97 4.09 -32.04
CA PRO A 112 -11.81 3.01 -31.51
C PRO A 112 -11.36 1.63 -32.01
N GLY A 113 -11.00 0.75 -31.09
CA GLY A 113 -10.56 -0.62 -31.38
C GLY A 113 -9.05 -0.83 -31.35
N ASP A 114 -8.25 0.24 -31.17
CA ASP A 114 -6.81 0.10 -30.95
C ASP A 114 -6.49 -0.41 -29.54
N ASP A 115 -5.35 -1.07 -29.40
CA ASP A 115 -4.80 -1.39 -28.09
C ASP A 115 -4.44 -0.10 -27.35
N PRO A 116 -4.83 0.04 -26.07
CA PRO A 116 -4.57 1.28 -25.34
C PRO A 116 -3.08 1.46 -25.04
N GLU A 117 -2.60 2.72 -25.17
CA GLU A 117 -1.35 3.11 -24.54
C GLU A 117 -1.58 3.40 -23.06
N PHE A 118 -0.78 2.74 -22.20
CA PHE A 118 -0.85 2.91 -20.75
C PHE A 118 0.08 4.02 -20.27
N ILE A 119 -0.51 5.02 -19.62
CA ILE A 119 0.24 6.13 -19.02
C ILE A 119 0.31 5.92 -17.51
N PRO A 120 1.50 5.69 -16.93
CA PRO A 120 1.64 5.54 -15.49
C PRO A 120 1.45 6.87 -14.76
N LEU A 121 0.62 6.89 -13.71
CA LEU A 121 0.31 8.10 -12.94
C LEU A 121 1.03 8.18 -11.58
N LEU A 122 1.79 7.14 -11.18
CA LEU A 122 2.47 7.09 -9.89
C LEU A 122 4.01 7.21 -10.01
N SER A 123 4.54 7.62 -11.17
CA SER A 123 5.99 7.62 -11.47
C SER A 123 6.82 8.47 -10.51
N GLU A 124 6.27 9.58 -10.02
CA GLU A 124 6.96 10.50 -9.11
C GLU A 124 6.80 10.13 -7.63
N LYS A 125 5.98 9.12 -7.32
CA LYS A 125 5.70 8.72 -5.95
C LYS A 125 6.77 7.77 -5.41
N ARG A 126 7.01 7.87 -4.11
CA ARG A 126 7.76 6.88 -3.33
C ARG A 126 6.81 5.82 -2.79
N VAL A 127 7.22 4.57 -2.80
CA VAL A 127 6.45 3.45 -2.24
C VAL A 127 7.28 2.69 -1.23
N SER A 128 6.71 2.44 -0.07
CA SER A 128 7.28 1.62 0.99
C SER A 128 6.31 0.52 1.39
N ILE A 129 6.72 -0.72 1.28
CA ILE A 129 5.95 -1.88 1.75
C ILE A 129 6.56 -2.38 3.05
N VAL A 130 5.73 -2.55 4.07
CA VAL A 130 6.07 -3.19 5.34
C VAL A 130 5.35 -4.52 5.40
N ALA A 131 6.08 -5.61 5.24
CA ALA A 131 5.54 -6.96 5.27
C ALA A 131 6.04 -7.72 6.52
N LEU A 132 5.13 -8.40 7.20
CA LEU A 132 5.40 -9.09 8.47
C LEU A 132 5.10 -10.58 8.31
N SER A 133 6.16 -11.41 8.29
CA SER A 133 6.05 -12.86 8.11
C SER A 133 6.25 -13.63 9.40
N TYR A 134 5.35 -14.53 9.69
CA TYR A 134 5.38 -15.39 10.87
C TYR A 134 6.59 -16.33 10.89
N ARG A 135 7.00 -16.82 9.70
CA ARG A 135 8.15 -17.70 9.49
C ARG A 135 9.22 -17.05 8.63
N ASP A 136 10.38 -17.66 8.52
CA ASP A 136 11.41 -17.25 7.55
C ASP A 136 10.97 -17.64 6.13
N VAL A 137 10.54 -16.65 5.38
CA VAL A 137 10.12 -16.79 3.99
C VAL A 137 10.91 -15.87 3.08
N SER A 138 11.03 -16.25 1.81
CA SER A 138 11.73 -15.43 0.83
C SER A 138 10.99 -14.13 0.54
N SER A 139 11.70 -13.01 0.50
CA SER A 139 11.15 -11.73 0.04
C SER A 139 10.88 -11.68 -1.47
N ARG A 140 11.27 -12.72 -2.21
CA ARG A 140 11.20 -12.73 -3.68
C ARG A 140 9.75 -12.59 -4.20
N THR A 141 8.82 -13.34 -3.61
CA THR A 141 7.42 -13.32 -4.03
C THR A 141 6.77 -11.97 -3.74
N LEU A 142 7.02 -11.40 -2.56
CA LEU A 142 6.53 -10.06 -2.21
C LEU A 142 7.10 -8.98 -3.13
N LYS A 143 8.40 -9.04 -3.47
CA LYS A 143 9.01 -8.12 -4.45
C LYS A 143 8.41 -8.29 -5.83
N ALA A 144 8.22 -9.54 -6.29
CA ALA A 144 7.61 -9.81 -7.58
C ALA A 144 6.17 -9.26 -7.68
N PHE A 145 5.37 -9.44 -6.62
CA PHE A 145 4.01 -8.91 -6.58
C PHE A 145 4.01 -7.37 -6.52
N TRP A 146 4.66 -6.79 -5.52
CA TRP A 146 4.56 -5.35 -5.28
C TRP A 146 5.39 -4.54 -6.27
N ARG A 147 6.70 -4.81 -6.32
CA ARG A 147 7.64 -4.01 -7.11
C ARG A 147 7.50 -4.28 -8.60
N ASP A 148 7.55 -5.57 -8.98
CA ASP A 148 7.75 -5.96 -10.38
C ASP A 148 6.42 -6.07 -11.14
N THR A 149 5.28 -6.14 -10.41
CA THR A 149 3.94 -6.19 -11.02
C THR A 149 3.15 -4.94 -10.70
N VAL A 150 2.62 -4.78 -9.47
CA VAL A 150 1.65 -3.72 -9.16
C VAL A 150 2.23 -2.32 -9.41
N PHE A 151 3.35 -1.99 -8.77
CA PHE A 151 3.90 -0.63 -8.86
C PHE A 151 4.73 -0.37 -10.12
N ALA A 152 5.29 -1.41 -10.76
CA ALA A 152 5.95 -1.26 -12.06
C ALA A 152 4.96 -0.80 -13.15
N TRP A 153 3.77 -1.37 -13.19
CA TRP A 153 2.69 -0.92 -14.10
C TRP A 153 2.30 0.55 -13.88
N CYS A 154 2.40 1.03 -12.66
CA CYS A 154 2.09 2.41 -12.31
C CYS A 154 3.29 3.37 -12.45
N GLY A 155 4.43 2.88 -12.94
CA GLY A 155 5.64 3.66 -13.21
C GLY A 155 6.50 4.00 -12.01
N VAL A 156 6.24 3.41 -10.84
CA VAL A 156 6.98 3.70 -9.60
C VAL A 156 8.43 3.24 -9.72
N LYS A 157 9.37 4.18 -9.51
CA LYS A 157 10.81 3.93 -9.53
C LYS A 157 11.44 3.87 -8.13
N LYS A 158 10.87 4.61 -7.16
CA LYS A 158 11.34 4.67 -5.77
C LYS A 158 10.54 3.68 -4.91
N PHE A 159 11.05 2.45 -4.80
CA PHE A 159 10.39 1.36 -4.08
C PHE A 159 11.28 0.77 -3.00
N THR A 160 10.76 0.60 -1.80
CA THR A 160 11.45 -0.05 -0.67
C THR A 160 10.56 -1.12 -0.04
N LEU A 161 11.12 -2.29 0.27
CA LEU A 161 10.46 -3.35 1.03
C LEU A 161 11.13 -3.53 2.39
N TYR A 162 10.41 -3.27 3.46
CA TYR A 162 10.76 -3.59 4.84
C TYR A 162 10.10 -4.92 5.20
N HIS A 163 10.87 -5.99 5.29
CA HIS A 163 10.35 -7.33 5.53
C HIS A 163 10.87 -7.88 6.84
N LEU A 164 10.01 -7.92 7.87
CA LEU A 164 10.29 -8.65 9.10
C LEU A 164 9.93 -10.11 8.90
N LYS A 165 10.96 -10.95 8.89
CA LYS A 165 10.82 -12.39 8.74
C LYS A 165 10.96 -13.09 10.07
N ASP A 166 10.38 -14.30 10.16
CA ASP A 166 10.54 -15.19 11.29
C ASP A 166 10.22 -14.54 12.65
N ILE A 167 9.03 -13.90 12.72
CA ILE A 167 8.60 -13.24 13.96
C ILE A 167 8.57 -14.23 15.14
N VAL A 168 8.25 -15.51 14.90
CA VAL A 168 8.20 -16.54 15.93
C VAL A 168 9.57 -16.86 16.52
N GLY A 169 10.62 -16.83 15.68
CA GLY A 169 12.00 -17.11 16.10
C GLY A 169 12.68 -15.90 16.77
N LYS A 170 12.04 -14.73 16.81
CA LYS A 170 12.63 -13.50 17.35
C LYS A 170 12.18 -13.22 18.78
N ASN A 171 13.09 -12.66 19.57
CA ASN A 171 12.75 -12.14 20.88
C ASN A 171 12.13 -10.73 20.79
N ALA A 172 11.55 -10.27 21.90
CA ALA A 172 10.84 -8.99 21.96
C ALA A 172 11.75 -7.78 21.63
N ASN A 173 13.03 -7.83 22.00
CA ASN A 173 13.98 -6.74 21.73
C ASN A 173 14.29 -6.65 20.23
N GLU A 174 14.53 -7.78 19.57
CA GLU A 174 14.77 -7.82 18.12
C GLU A 174 13.58 -7.27 17.33
N ILE A 175 12.35 -7.62 17.74
CA ILE A 175 11.13 -7.10 17.11
C ILE A 175 11.00 -5.60 17.36
N SER A 176 11.25 -5.13 18.58
CA SER A 176 11.18 -3.73 18.95
C SER A 176 12.22 -2.88 18.20
N ASP A 177 13.45 -3.37 18.09
CA ASP A 177 14.53 -2.70 17.36
C ASP A 177 14.22 -2.62 15.87
N TRP A 178 13.74 -3.71 15.29
CA TRP A 178 13.33 -3.71 13.89
C TRP A 178 12.18 -2.73 13.63
N LYS A 179 11.16 -2.71 14.51
CA LYS A 179 10.04 -1.77 14.43
C LYS A 179 10.54 -0.33 14.45
N ARG A 180 11.35 0.03 15.44
CA ARG A 180 11.91 1.38 15.60
C ARG A 180 12.69 1.82 14.37
N ASN A 181 13.57 0.97 13.85
CA ASN A 181 14.38 1.25 12.67
C ASN A 181 13.52 1.42 11.40
N SER A 182 12.49 0.57 11.27
CA SER A 182 11.56 0.66 10.13
C SER A 182 10.72 1.94 10.20
N VAL A 183 10.14 2.26 11.35
CA VAL A 183 9.38 3.51 11.55
C VAL A 183 10.25 4.73 11.30
N HIS A 184 11.49 4.75 11.81
CA HIS A 184 12.45 5.82 11.53
C HIS A 184 12.68 5.99 10.03
N SER A 185 12.98 4.90 9.30
CA SER A 185 13.21 4.93 7.86
C SER A 185 11.97 5.34 7.05
N LEU A 186 10.77 4.95 7.48
CA LEU A 186 9.50 5.34 6.84
C LEU A 186 9.21 6.83 6.98
N THR A 187 9.63 7.42 8.10
CA THR A 187 9.42 8.83 8.41
C THR A 187 10.58 9.73 7.99
N ASP A 188 11.71 9.19 7.57
CA ASP A 188 12.84 9.96 7.08
C ASP A 188 12.60 10.44 5.64
N ASN A 189 12.67 11.77 5.44
CA ASN A 189 12.43 12.42 4.15
C ASN A 189 13.70 12.57 3.29
N THR A 190 14.84 12.03 3.73
CA THR A 190 16.15 12.24 3.08
C THR A 190 16.48 11.24 1.97
N MET A 191 15.58 10.28 1.66
CA MET A 191 15.77 9.30 0.59
C MET A 191 14.91 9.56 -0.65
#